data_b8406e29fa626e7e0ed653dfc521c94a
#
_entry.id   b8406e29fa626e7e0ed653dfc521c94a
#
_cell.length_a   1.000
_cell.length_b   1.000
_cell.length_c   1.000
_cell.angle_alpha   90.00
_cell.angle_beta   90.00
_cell.angle_gamma   90.00
#
_symmetry.space_group_name_H-M   'P 1'
#
loop_
_entity.id
_entity.type
_entity.pdbx_description
1 polymer ?
#
loop_
_entity_poly.entity_id
_entity_poly.type
_entity_poly.pdbx_seq_one_letter_code
_entity_poly.pdbx_strand_id
1 'polypeptide(L)'
;MAQKSLDMMYNEETISQAINTKWAGKTVHFAKEIDSTNAWIKSLAKEGAEHGTLAVAEYQSAGRGRFERRWEAPEGSSIMMTLLLRPTFAPQYASMLTLVMGLAVAQAAEELGFDVSIKWPNDIVISKKKICGILTEMGTNGLQINYVLI
;
A
#
# COMPACT_ATOMS: atom_id res chain seq x y z
N MET A 1 -5.30 1.04 29.22
CA MET A 1 -3.82 1.17 29.12
C MET A 1 -3.26 0.61 27.81
N ALA A 2 -3.72 -0.51 27.29
CA ALA A 2 -3.22 -1.06 26.03
C ALA A 2 -3.46 -0.16 24.80
N GLN A 3 -4.63 0.48 24.71
CA GLN A 3 -4.98 1.39 23.60
C GLN A 3 -4.04 2.59 23.52
N LYS A 4 -3.66 3.17 24.66
CA LYS A 4 -2.73 4.32 24.71
C LYS A 4 -1.29 3.96 24.35
N SER A 5 -0.88 2.69 24.46
CA SER A 5 0.44 2.22 24.04
C SER A 5 0.51 1.95 22.52
N LEU A 6 -0.60 1.54 21.91
CA LEU A 6 -0.71 1.40 20.43
C LEU A 6 -0.75 2.77 19.75
N ASP A 7 -1.46 3.76 20.29
CA ASP A 7 -1.49 5.14 19.81
C ASP A 7 -0.10 5.81 19.78
N MET A 8 0.85 5.33 20.59
CA MET A 8 2.25 5.78 20.59
C MET A 8 3.14 5.03 19.61
N MET A 9 2.71 3.88 19.07
CA MET A 9 3.52 3.04 18.19
C MET A 9 3.36 3.36 16.69
N TYR A 10 2.22 3.93 16.28
CA TYR A 10 1.93 4.22 14.87
C TYR A 10 1.64 5.71 14.69
N ASN A 11 2.59 6.41 14.08
CA ASN A 11 2.47 7.78 13.61
C ASN A 11 3.48 8.04 12.48
N GLU A 12 3.43 9.19 11.84
CA GLU A 12 4.34 9.53 10.74
C GLU A 12 5.81 9.42 11.12
N GLU A 13 6.16 9.85 12.33
CA GLU A 13 7.55 9.86 12.81
C GLU A 13 8.07 8.43 12.99
N THR A 14 7.34 7.58 13.74
CA THR A 14 7.76 6.19 14.00
C THR A 14 7.81 5.35 12.73
N ILE A 15 6.87 5.56 11.80
CA ILE A 15 6.87 4.89 10.50
C ILE A 15 8.07 5.36 9.68
N SER A 16 8.33 6.66 9.60
CA SER A 16 9.46 7.23 8.85
C SER A 16 10.80 6.75 9.39
N GLN A 17 10.95 6.64 10.71
CA GLN A 17 12.16 6.14 11.36
C GLN A 17 12.40 4.64 11.10
N ALA A 18 11.34 3.85 10.95
CA ALA A 18 11.43 2.42 10.66
C ALA A 18 11.80 2.14 9.19
N ILE A 19 11.57 3.09 8.29
CA ILE A 19 11.83 2.92 6.86
C ILE A 19 13.31 3.17 6.55
N ASN A 20 14.01 2.12 6.13
CA ASN A 20 15.40 2.18 5.72
C ASN A 20 15.55 1.91 4.22
N THR A 21 14.95 2.75 3.38
CA THR A 21 15.00 2.63 1.92
C THR A 21 15.64 3.86 1.29
N LYS A 22 16.10 3.72 0.03
CA LYS A 22 16.70 4.84 -0.70
C LYS A 22 15.66 5.84 -1.22
N TRP A 23 14.44 5.39 -1.53
CA TRP A 23 13.42 6.18 -2.22
C TRP A 23 11.99 5.98 -1.68
N ALA A 24 11.56 4.75 -1.38
CA ALA A 24 10.21 4.48 -0.91
C ALA A 24 10.01 4.97 0.52
N GLY A 25 8.90 5.65 0.80
CA GLY A 25 8.56 6.14 2.13
C GLY A 25 9.44 7.29 2.64
N LYS A 26 10.07 8.08 1.74
CA LYS A 26 10.78 9.30 2.15
C LYS A 26 9.82 10.38 2.63
N THR A 27 8.63 10.41 2.08
CA THR A 27 7.50 11.19 2.58
C THR A 27 6.43 10.21 3.01
N VAL A 28 6.06 10.26 4.28
CA VAL A 28 5.03 9.41 4.89
C VAL A 28 3.87 10.29 5.32
N HIS A 29 2.67 9.85 5.04
CA HIS A 29 1.42 10.41 5.57
C HIS A 29 0.72 9.32 6.39
N PHE A 30 0.30 9.65 7.58
CA PHE A 30 -0.41 8.74 8.47
C PHE A 30 -1.78 9.30 8.84
N ALA A 31 -2.80 8.44 8.85
CA ALA A 31 -4.12 8.76 9.37
C ALA A 31 -4.64 7.60 10.24
N LYS A 32 -5.29 7.94 11.36
CA LYS A 32 -6.02 6.93 12.16
C LYS A 32 -7.18 6.35 11.37
N GLU A 33 -7.92 7.21 10.67
CA GLU A 33 -9.02 6.83 9.81
C GLU A 33 -9.00 7.66 8.53
N ILE A 34 -9.22 7.00 7.41
CA ILE A 34 -9.39 7.59 6.08
C ILE A 34 -10.41 6.75 5.29
N ASP A 35 -10.99 7.29 4.25
CA ASP A 35 -11.84 6.54 3.34
C ASP A 35 -11.06 5.41 2.64
N SER A 36 -9.93 5.76 2.02
CA SER A 36 -9.03 4.83 1.35
C SER A 36 -7.65 5.45 1.17
N THR A 37 -6.59 4.71 1.50
CA THR A 37 -5.21 5.15 1.25
C THR A 37 -4.94 5.37 -0.24
N ASN A 38 -5.54 4.57 -1.13
CA ASN A 38 -5.47 4.80 -2.58
C ASN A 38 -6.13 6.13 -2.99
N ALA A 39 -7.32 6.44 -2.45
CA ALA A 39 -7.99 7.71 -2.75
C ALA A 39 -7.17 8.91 -2.24
N TRP A 40 -6.60 8.79 -1.07
CA TRP A 40 -5.74 9.82 -0.48
C TRP A 40 -4.48 10.06 -1.31
N ILE A 41 -3.71 9.01 -1.61
CA ILE A 41 -2.50 9.13 -2.46
C ILE A 41 -2.86 9.65 -3.86
N LYS A 42 -4.03 9.30 -4.40
CA LYS A 42 -4.49 9.83 -5.69
C LYS A 42 -4.67 11.34 -5.67
N SER A 43 -5.19 11.91 -4.58
CA SER A 43 -5.26 13.35 -4.39
C SER A 43 -3.87 13.98 -4.31
N LEU A 44 -3.02 13.46 -3.44
CA LEU A 44 -1.64 13.92 -3.29
C LEU A 44 -0.83 13.82 -4.60
N ALA A 45 -1.03 12.76 -5.37
CA ALA A 45 -0.38 12.59 -6.68
C ALA A 45 -0.77 13.68 -7.69
N LYS A 46 -2.04 14.12 -7.67
CA LYS A 46 -2.53 15.23 -8.50
C LYS A 46 -1.99 16.59 -8.03
N GLU A 47 -1.71 16.73 -6.75
CA GLU A 47 -1.10 17.92 -6.14
C GLU A 47 0.41 17.97 -6.30
N GLY A 48 1.02 16.94 -6.91
CA GLY A 48 2.44 16.90 -7.23
C GLY A 48 3.31 16.11 -6.26
N ALA A 49 2.71 15.28 -5.38
CA ALA A 49 3.48 14.41 -4.51
C ALA A 49 4.52 13.58 -5.28
N GLU A 50 5.68 13.39 -4.68
CA GLU A 50 6.83 12.76 -5.32
C GLU A 50 6.72 11.24 -5.39
N HIS A 51 7.51 10.65 -6.30
CA HIS A 51 7.73 9.21 -6.36
C HIS A 51 8.21 8.68 -5.01
N GLY A 52 7.60 7.60 -4.53
CA GLY A 52 7.94 7.00 -3.24
C GLY A 52 7.15 7.56 -2.05
N THR A 53 6.24 8.52 -2.24
CA THR A 53 5.32 8.95 -1.18
C THR A 53 4.45 7.79 -0.72
N LEU A 54 4.35 7.60 0.60
CA LEU A 54 3.63 6.52 1.26
C LEU A 54 2.48 7.09 2.11
N ALA A 55 1.28 6.59 1.92
CA ALA A 55 0.18 6.79 2.86
C ALA A 55 -0.07 5.52 3.65
N VAL A 56 -0.24 5.66 4.96
CA VAL A 56 -0.57 4.57 5.89
C VAL A 56 -1.79 4.97 6.70
N ALA A 57 -2.69 4.03 6.90
CA ALA A 57 -3.86 4.24 7.75
C ALA A 57 -4.05 3.06 8.71
N GLU A 58 -4.56 3.36 9.90
CA GLU A 58 -4.95 2.33 10.86
C GLU A 58 -6.30 1.71 10.52
N TYR A 59 -7.20 2.51 9.91
CA TYR A 59 -8.52 2.06 9.46
C TYR A 59 -8.94 2.74 8.15
N GLN A 60 -9.58 1.96 7.26
CA GLN A 60 -10.22 2.47 6.05
C GLN A 60 -11.73 2.28 6.11
N SER A 61 -12.50 3.39 6.13
CA SER A 61 -13.97 3.36 6.17
C SER A 61 -14.61 2.98 4.83
N ALA A 62 -13.88 3.16 3.72
CA ALA A 62 -14.31 2.81 2.37
C ALA A 62 -13.19 2.11 1.58
N GLY A 63 -12.54 1.13 2.19
CA GLY A 63 -11.48 0.34 1.57
C GLY A 63 -11.96 -0.37 0.31
N ARG A 64 -11.11 -0.42 -0.72
CA ARG A 64 -11.45 -0.97 -2.03
C ARG A 64 -10.53 -2.11 -2.43
N GLY A 65 -11.11 -3.09 -3.08
CA GLY A 65 -10.41 -4.17 -3.75
C GLY A 65 -10.67 -4.14 -5.26
N ARG A 66 -10.19 -5.14 -5.99
CA ARG A 66 -10.43 -5.30 -7.43
C ARG A 66 -11.91 -5.55 -7.71
N PHE A 67 -12.37 -5.13 -8.90
CA PHE A 67 -13.76 -5.30 -9.36
C PHE A 67 -14.77 -4.67 -8.42
N GLU A 68 -14.46 -3.49 -7.88
CA GLU A 68 -15.32 -2.70 -6.97
C GLU A 68 -15.70 -3.46 -5.68
N ARG A 69 -14.99 -4.53 -5.35
CA ARG A 69 -15.19 -5.23 -4.09
C ARG A 69 -14.75 -4.35 -2.93
N ARG A 70 -15.49 -4.39 -1.86
CA ARG A 70 -15.13 -3.71 -0.63
C ARG A 70 -14.00 -4.48 0.09
N TRP A 71 -13.04 -3.75 0.63
CA TRP A 71 -12.04 -4.27 1.55
C TRP A 71 -12.38 -3.81 2.96
N GLU A 72 -12.55 -4.75 3.86
CA GLU A 72 -12.87 -4.50 5.26
C GLU A 72 -11.87 -5.23 6.15
N ALA A 73 -11.35 -4.52 7.14
CA ALA A 73 -10.56 -5.10 8.21
C ALA A 73 -10.87 -4.35 9.50
N PRO A 74 -10.94 -5.04 10.65
CA PRO A 74 -11.09 -4.36 11.93
C PRO A 74 -9.97 -3.34 12.18
N GLU A 75 -10.28 -2.27 12.88
CA GLU A 75 -9.31 -1.25 13.30
C GLU A 75 -8.12 -1.91 14.01
N GLY A 76 -6.89 -1.48 13.69
CA GLY A 76 -5.66 -1.98 14.29
C GLY A 76 -5.30 -3.44 13.96
N SER A 77 -6.03 -4.11 13.05
CA SER A 77 -5.78 -5.52 12.70
C SER A 77 -4.94 -5.72 11.44
N SER A 78 -4.66 -4.65 10.70
CA SER A 78 -4.02 -4.73 9.40
C SER A 78 -3.22 -3.48 9.09
N ILE A 79 -2.22 -3.61 8.23
CA ILE A 79 -1.49 -2.49 7.65
C ILE A 79 -2.21 -2.07 6.38
N MET A 80 -2.84 -0.89 6.40
CA MET A 80 -3.44 -0.27 5.23
C MET A 80 -2.48 0.76 4.69
N MET A 81 -1.93 0.53 3.49
CA MET A 81 -0.96 1.46 2.91
C MET A 81 -1.07 1.54 1.41
N THR A 82 -0.61 2.65 0.86
CA THR A 82 -0.49 2.87 -0.58
C THR A 82 0.81 3.60 -0.87
N LEU A 83 1.57 3.09 -1.83
CA LEU A 83 2.80 3.67 -2.32
C LEU A 83 2.54 4.36 -3.67
N LEU A 84 3.03 5.60 -3.81
CA LEU A 84 2.99 6.37 -5.06
C LEU A 84 4.23 6.08 -5.90
N LEU A 85 4.01 5.64 -7.12
CA LEU A 85 5.06 5.44 -8.12
C LEU A 85 4.86 6.39 -9.32
N ARG A 86 5.98 6.85 -9.89
CA ARG A 86 6.01 7.61 -11.15
C ARG A 86 6.97 6.91 -12.12
N PRO A 87 6.57 5.76 -12.67
CA PRO A 87 7.42 5.02 -13.59
C PRO A 87 7.51 5.72 -14.95
N THR A 88 8.61 5.46 -15.65
CA THR A 88 8.88 6.01 -17.00
C THR A 88 8.62 5.03 -18.13
N PHE A 89 8.24 3.80 -17.84
CA PHE A 89 7.89 2.79 -18.83
C PHE A 89 6.45 2.97 -19.37
N ALA A 90 6.14 2.29 -20.45
CA ALA A 90 4.83 2.40 -21.11
C ALA A 90 3.69 1.79 -20.25
N PRO A 91 2.45 2.33 -20.35
CA PRO A 91 1.31 1.93 -19.52
C PRO A 91 0.96 0.44 -19.54
N GLN A 92 1.21 -0.26 -20.65
CA GLN A 92 0.94 -1.70 -20.77
C GLN A 92 1.73 -2.56 -19.78
N TYR A 93 2.82 -2.05 -19.21
CA TYR A 93 3.65 -2.76 -18.23
C TYR A 93 3.25 -2.48 -16.78
N ALA A 94 2.31 -1.57 -16.54
CA ALA A 94 1.93 -1.17 -15.17
C ALA A 94 1.38 -2.34 -14.33
N SER A 95 0.72 -3.32 -14.97
CA SER A 95 0.21 -4.52 -14.28
C SER A 95 1.33 -5.39 -13.67
N MET A 96 2.55 -5.32 -14.19
CA MET A 96 3.71 -6.02 -13.62
C MET A 96 4.05 -5.52 -12.21
N LEU A 97 3.75 -4.26 -11.90
CA LEU A 97 3.96 -3.71 -10.56
C LEU A 97 3.17 -4.45 -9.48
N THR A 98 1.98 -4.95 -9.82
CA THR A 98 1.20 -5.80 -8.89
C THR A 98 1.97 -7.06 -8.51
N LEU A 99 2.63 -7.69 -9.47
CA LEU A 99 3.43 -8.90 -9.24
C LEU A 99 4.70 -8.59 -8.46
N VAL A 100 5.37 -7.49 -8.78
CA VAL A 100 6.56 -7.02 -8.04
C VAL A 100 6.22 -6.73 -6.58
N MET A 101 5.10 -6.03 -6.34
CA MET A 101 4.64 -5.78 -4.97
C MET A 101 4.25 -7.08 -4.25
N GLY A 102 3.60 -8.00 -4.96
CA GLY A 102 3.27 -9.33 -4.43
C GLY A 102 4.51 -10.09 -3.98
N LEU A 103 5.56 -10.06 -4.77
CA LEU A 103 6.85 -10.67 -4.43
C LEU A 103 7.49 -9.97 -3.21
N ALA A 104 7.50 -8.64 -3.19
CA ALA A 104 8.08 -7.88 -2.09
C ALA A 104 7.37 -8.15 -0.75
N VAL A 105 6.03 -8.21 -0.75
CA VAL A 105 5.25 -8.55 0.46
C VAL A 105 5.49 -10.00 0.89
N ALA A 106 5.56 -10.92 -0.08
CA ALA A 106 5.86 -12.34 0.23
C ALA A 106 7.25 -12.48 0.87
N GLN A 107 8.28 -11.87 0.30
CA GLN A 107 9.63 -11.88 0.85
C GLN A 107 9.68 -11.28 2.27
N ALA A 108 9.02 -10.14 2.50
CA ALA A 108 8.95 -9.54 3.82
C ALA A 108 8.27 -10.46 4.86
N ALA A 109 7.23 -11.19 4.46
CA ALA A 109 6.57 -12.15 5.33
C ALA A 109 7.46 -13.39 5.60
N GLU A 110 8.20 -13.88 4.60
CA GLU A 110 9.16 -14.97 4.74
C GLU A 110 10.32 -14.60 5.67
N GLU A 111 10.83 -13.37 5.61
CA GLU A 111 11.85 -12.85 6.54
C GLU A 111 11.36 -12.84 8.00
N LEU A 112 10.06 -12.71 8.22
CA LEU A 112 9.42 -12.82 9.53
C LEU A 112 9.11 -14.28 9.93
N GLY A 113 9.47 -15.27 9.10
CA GLY A 113 9.31 -16.69 9.39
C GLY A 113 7.94 -17.26 8.97
N PHE A 114 7.16 -16.57 8.17
CA PHE A 114 5.88 -17.07 7.68
C PHE A 114 6.05 -17.83 6.35
N ASP A 115 5.43 -18.99 6.25
CA ASP A 115 5.32 -19.76 4.99
C ASP A 115 4.14 -19.21 4.18
N VAL A 116 4.46 -18.38 3.18
CA VAL A 116 3.48 -17.69 2.36
C VAL A 116 3.49 -18.21 0.92
N SER A 117 2.38 -18.00 0.23
CA SER A 117 2.25 -18.26 -1.19
C SER A 117 1.59 -17.09 -1.89
N ILE A 118 2.03 -16.82 -3.13
CA ILE A 118 1.39 -15.82 -3.99
C ILE A 118 0.23 -16.47 -4.72
N LYS A 119 -0.98 -16.06 -4.40
CA LYS A 119 -2.17 -16.41 -5.18
C LYS A 119 -2.35 -15.37 -6.29
N TRP A 120 -1.90 -15.76 -7.47
CA TRP A 120 -1.93 -14.89 -8.65
C TRP A 120 -3.33 -14.29 -8.90
N PRO A 121 -3.43 -13.03 -9.32
CA PRO A 121 -2.32 -12.12 -9.61
C PRO A 121 -1.96 -11.15 -8.47
N ASN A 122 -2.72 -11.09 -7.36
CA ASN A 122 -2.66 -9.96 -6.44
C ASN A 122 -2.90 -10.28 -4.96
N ASP A 123 -2.90 -11.55 -4.58
CA ASP A 123 -3.16 -11.95 -3.22
C ASP A 123 -1.96 -12.72 -2.62
N ILE A 124 -1.69 -12.49 -1.34
CA ILE A 124 -0.76 -13.30 -0.56
C ILE A 124 -1.57 -14.13 0.43
N VAL A 125 -1.24 -15.40 0.55
CA VAL A 125 -1.98 -16.35 1.38
C VAL A 125 -1.05 -17.16 2.29
N ILE A 126 -1.56 -17.49 3.49
CA ILE A 126 -0.99 -18.48 4.40
C ILE A 126 -2.05 -19.55 4.60
N SER A 127 -1.70 -20.83 4.42
CA SER A 127 -2.64 -21.97 4.58
C SER A 127 -3.98 -21.74 3.87
N LYS A 128 -3.94 -21.20 2.63
CA LYS A 128 -5.09 -20.86 1.79
C LYS A 128 -5.93 -19.66 2.29
N LYS A 129 -5.56 -19.02 3.40
CA LYS A 129 -6.22 -17.81 3.90
C LYS A 129 -5.50 -16.57 3.38
N LYS A 130 -6.26 -15.63 2.84
CA LYS A 130 -5.70 -14.37 2.33
C LYS A 130 -5.25 -13.48 3.49
N ILE A 131 -3.97 -13.11 3.47
CA ILE A 131 -3.37 -12.18 4.43
C ILE A 131 -3.07 -10.81 3.83
N CYS A 132 -2.93 -10.72 2.50
CA CYS A 132 -2.73 -9.44 1.81
C CYS A 132 -3.46 -9.44 0.47
N GLY A 133 -4.01 -8.30 0.10
CA GLY A 133 -4.55 -8.01 -1.22
C GLY A 133 -3.93 -6.74 -1.77
N ILE A 134 -3.53 -6.77 -3.03
CA ILE A 134 -2.88 -5.66 -3.71
C ILE A 134 -3.83 -5.08 -4.75
N LEU A 135 -4.10 -3.78 -4.66
CA LEU A 135 -4.87 -3.02 -5.62
C LEU A 135 -3.97 -1.99 -6.29
N THR A 136 -3.75 -2.14 -7.57
CA THR A 136 -2.99 -1.19 -8.38
C THR A 136 -3.94 -0.33 -9.19
N GLU A 137 -3.82 0.99 -9.08
CA GLU A 137 -4.54 1.97 -9.89
C GLU A 137 -3.53 2.85 -10.64
N MET A 138 -3.87 3.29 -11.84
CA MET A 138 -3.00 4.10 -12.67
C MET A 138 -3.73 5.33 -13.19
N GLY A 139 -3.06 6.47 -13.16
CA GLY A 139 -3.45 7.67 -13.89
C GLY A 139 -2.52 7.89 -15.08
N THR A 140 -3.10 8.23 -16.23
CA THR A 140 -2.34 8.51 -17.45
C THR A 140 -2.56 9.94 -17.93
N ASN A 141 -1.58 10.47 -18.65
CA ASN A 141 -1.67 11.70 -19.41
C ASN A 141 -1.34 11.35 -20.88
N GLY A 142 -2.37 11.10 -21.68
CA GLY A 142 -2.20 10.56 -23.02
C GLY A 142 -1.57 9.16 -23.01
N LEU A 143 -0.40 9.03 -23.64
CA LEU A 143 0.32 7.75 -23.76
C LEU A 143 1.31 7.48 -22.62
N GLN A 144 1.40 8.39 -21.64
CA GLN A 144 2.36 8.27 -20.55
C GLN A 144 1.67 8.02 -19.22
N ILE A 145 2.34 7.29 -18.34
CA ILE A 145 1.92 7.14 -16.95
C ILE A 145 2.21 8.44 -16.21
N ASN A 146 1.19 9.01 -15.58
CA ASN A 146 1.36 10.13 -14.67
C ASN A 146 1.71 9.62 -13.25
N TYR A 147 1.01 8.58 -12.81
CA TYR A 147 1.27 7.92 -11.53
C TYR A 147 0.71 6.48 -11.53
N VAL A 148 1.28 5.66 -10.68
CA VAL A 148 0.72 4.37 -10.26
C VAL A 148 0.61 4.37 -8.75
N LEU A 149 -0.52 3.91 -8.25
CA LEU A 149 -0.82 3.70 -6.83
C LEU A 149 -0.85 2.20 -6.56
N ILE A 150 -0.16 1.75 -5.55
CA ILE A 150 -0.08 0.33 -5.22
C ILE A 150 -0.01 0.09 -3.71
#